data_7d6fb8f5e5c551c7445c276ab239c62b
#
_entry.id   7d6fb8f5e5c551c7445c276ab239c62b
#
_cell.length_a   1.000
_cell.length_b   1.000
_cell.length_c   1.000
_cell.angle_alpha   90.00
_cell.angle_beta   90.00
_cell.angle_gamma   90.00
#
_symmetry.space_group_name_H-M   'P 1'
#
loop_
_entity.id
_entity.type
_entity.pdbx_description
1 polymer ?
#
loop_
_entity_poly.entity_id
_entity_poly.type
_entity_poly.pdbx_seq_one_letter_code
_entity_poly.pdbx_strand_id
1 'polypeptide(L)'
;CWWSIPSPSALKIEDAYIGDAEECRVSLSETLKSLCRDMRDAGIAGHILTTEEPEDIELEYFSGKRYLWVVPDSYLETILEVQRDIVITKEGVSRLSDLMDTYEIRNICVRDADPESLSAVLNYFDPENINICGTAPEKDRVSYWANLSRVSVNKTD
;
A
#
# COMPACT_ATOMS: atom_id res chain seq x y z
N CYS A 1 -14.21 -6.67 -1.71
CA CYS A 1 -12.89 -7.01 -1.13
C CYS A 1 -11.76 -6.51 -2.03
N TRP A 2 -10.56 -6.39 -1.48
CA TRP A 2 -9.34 -6.08 -2.20
C TRP A 2 -8.53 -7.37 -2.40
N TRP A 3 -7.79 -7.45 -3.50
CA TRP A 3 -6.97 -8.62 -3.82
C TRP A 3 -5.51 -8.22 -3.98
N SER A 4 -4.61 -8.92 -3.25
CA SER A 4 -3.16 -8.66 -3.35
C SER A 4 -2.55 -9.49 -4.48
N ILE A 5 -1.73 -8.83 -5.29
CA ILE A 5 -0.98 -9.41 -6.40
C ILE A 5 0.46 -8.87 -6.41
N PRO A 6 1.44 -9.65 -6.85
CA PRO A 6 2.77 -9.10 -7.10
C PRO A 6 2.72 -8.10 -8.26
N SER A 7 3.58 -7.08 -8.24
CA SER A 7 3.77 -6.21 -9.40
C SER A 7 4.49 -6.95 -10.54
N PRO A 8 4.49 -6.45 -11.77
CA PRO A 8 5.22 -7.06 -12.87
C PRO A 8 6.71 -7.31 -12.57
N SER A 9 7.41 -6.35 -11.95
CA SER A 9 8.81 -6.49 -11.54
C SER A 9 9.00 -7.59 -10.49
N ALA A 10 8.07 -7.71 -9.54
CA ALA A 10 8.12 -8.72 -8.49
C ALA A 10 7.92 -10.16 -9.01
N LEU A 11 7.32 -10.33 -10.19
CA LEU A 11 7.15 -11.64 -10.82
C LEU A 11 8.48 -12.26 -11.29
N LYS A 12 9.53 -11.44 -11.49
CA LYS A 12 10.87 -11.87 -11.95
C LYS A 12 10.82 -12.72 -13.23
N ILE A 13 9.93 -12.34 -14.16
CA ILE A 13 9.80 -13.01 -15.45
C ILE A 13 10.96 -12.58 -16.33
N GLU A 14 11.71 -13.57 -16.84
CA GLU A 14 12.76 -13.34 -17.82
C GLU A 14 12.16 -13.25 -19.24
N ASP A 15 12.54 -12.22 -19.98
CA ASP A 15 12.14 -12.08 -21.36
C ASP A 15 12.88 -13.10 -22.25
N ALA A 16 12.10 -13.99 -22.87
CA ALA A 16 12.63 -14.99 -23.81
C ALA A 16 12.31 -14.69 -25.29
N TYR A 17 11.55 -13.64 -25.56
CA TYR A 17 10.99 -13.40 -26.90
C TYR A 17 11.20 -11.98 -27.44
N ILE A 18 11.05 -10.96 -26.60
CA ILE A 18 11.03 -9.56 -27.02
C ILE A 18 12.47 -9.05 -27.18
N GLY A 19 13.36 -9.43 -26.27
CA GLY A 19 14.76 -9.00 -26.26
C GLY A 19 14.97 -7.52 -25.88
N ASP A 20 13.90 -6.88 -25.39
CA ASP A 20 13.88 -5.52 -24.88
C ASP A 20 13.19 -5.51 -23.51
N ALA A 21 13.93 -5.17 -22.47
CA ALA A 21 13.43 -5.24 -21.10
C ALA A 21 12.31 -4.23 -20.83
N GLU A 22 12.34 -3.05 -21.45
CA GLU A 22 11.30 -2.03 -21.29
C GLU A 22 10.01 -2.47 -21.98
N GLU A 23 10.09 -2.95 -23.24
CA GLU A 23 8.93 -3.47 -23.97
C GLU A 23 8.32 -4.69 -23.27
N CYS A 24 9.15 -5.56 -22.71
CA CYS A 24 8.68 -6.68 -21.90
C CYS A 24 7.92 -6.20 -20.65
N ARG A 25 8.41 -5.18 -19.98
CA ARG A 25 7.76 -4.58 -18.80
C ARG A 25 6.41 -3.94 -19.15
N VAL A 26 6.34 -3.22 -20.28
CA VAL A 26 5.08 -2.67 -20.82
C VAL A 26 4.08 -3.79 -21.05
N SER A 27 4.47 -4.82 -21.77
CA SER A 27 3.59 -5.95 -22.11
C SER A 27 3.06 -6.69 -20.89
N LEU A 28 3.92 -6.91 -19.87
CA LEU A 28 3.51 -7.50 -18.60
C LEU A 28 2.52 -6.60 -17.85
N SER A 29 2.78 -5.29 -17.81
CA SER A 29 1.92 -4.31 -17.14
C SER A 29 0.54 -4.22 -17.80
N GLU A 30 0.49 -4.22 -19.14
CA GLU A 30 -0.77 -4.25 -19.90
C GLU A 30 -1.57 -5.53 -19.63
N THR A 31 -0.90 -6.67 -19.64
CA THR A 31 -1.52 -7.97 -19.36
C THR A 31 -2.09 -8.02 -17.95
N LEU A 32 -1.31 -7.61 -16.95
CA LEU A 32 -1.75 -7.59 -15.56
C LEU A 32 -2.89 -6.57 -15.35
N LYS A 33 -2.82 -5.40 -16.00
CA LYS A 33 -3.89 -4.40 -15.95
C LYS A 33 -5.21 -4.91 -16.55
N SER A 34 -5.13 -5.70 -17.63
CA SER A 34 -6.30 -6.37 -18.20
C SER A 34 -6.89 -7.38 -17.23
N LEU A 35 -6.06 -8.23 -16.63
CA LEU A 35 -6.48 -9.18 -15.60
C LEU A 35 -7.15 -8.46 -14.41
N CYS A 36 -6.56 -7.37 -13.93
CA CYS A 36 -7.16 -6.56 -12.87
C CYS A 36 -8.54 -6.00 -13.25
N ARG A 37 -8.74 -5.66 -14.53
CA ARG A 37 -10.05 -5.23 -15.03
C ARG A 37 -11.07 -6.36 -14.97
N ASP A 38 -10.72 -7.53 -15.49
CA ASP A 38 -11.59 -8.70 -15.46
C ASP A 38 -11.98 -9.11 -14.03
N MET A 39 -11.02 -9.04 -13.11
CA MET A 39 -11.26 -9.28 -11.68
C MET A 39 -12.23 -8.25 -11.08
N ARG A 40 -12.13 -6.97 -11.46
CA ARG A 40 -13.10 -5.95 -11.02
C ARG A 40 -14.50 -6.21 -11.57
N ASP A 41 -14.61 -6.63 -12.81
CA ASP A 41 -15.89 -7.00 -13.43
C ASP A 41 -16.51 -8.23 -12.74
N ALA A 42 -15.68 -9.10 -12.15
CA ALA A 42 -16.10 -10.21 -11.29
C ALA A 42 -16.36 -9.79 -9.81
N GLY A 43 -16.28 -8.50 -9.46
CA GLY A 43 -16.66 -7.97 -8.15
C GLY A 43 -15.52 -7.64 -7.18
N ILE A 44 -14.25 -7.67 -7.62
CA ILE A 44 -13.11 -7.20 -6.82
C ILE A 44 -13.11 -5.67 -6.78
N ALA A 45 -13.05 -5.08 -5.59
CA ALA A 45 -13.12 -3.64 -5.42
C ALA A 45 -11.83 -2.91 -5.84
N GLY A 46 -10.68 -3.54 -5.64
CA GLY A 46 -9.37 -2.98 -5.97
C GLY A 46 -8.24 -3.99 -5.76
N HIS A 47 -7.03 -3.58 -6.08
CA HIS A 47 -5.84 -4.43 -6.04
C HIS A 47 -4.76 -3.82 -5.18
N ILE A 48 -4.07 -4.67 -4.41
CA ILE A 48 -2.89 -4.31 -3.64
C ILE A 48 -1.69 -4.89 -4.38
N LEU A 49 -0.80 -4.01 -4.88
CA LEU A 49 0.43 -4.42 -5.54
C LEU A 49 1.57 -4.46 -4.54
N THR A 50 2.37 -5.51 -4.59
CA THR A 50 3.52 -5.70 -3.71
C THR A 50 4.80 -5.78 -4.51
N THR A 51 5.81 -5.00 -4.11
CA THR A 51 7.15 -5.05 -4.67
C THR A 51 8.17 -4.54 -3.66
N GLU A 52 9.41 -4.99 -3.79
CA GLU A 52 10.54 -4.43 -3.04
C GLU A 52 11.11 -3.18 -3.71
N GLU A 53 10.92 -3.04 -5.03
CA GLU A 53 11.42 -1.92 -5.83
C GLU A 53 10.40 -1.60 -6.93
N PRO A 54 9.60 -0.53 -6.75
CA PRO A 54 8.63 -0.11 -7.76
C PRO A 54 9.35 0.54 -8.95
N GLU A 55 8.93 0.21 -10.17
CA GLU A 55 9.41 0.82 -11.40
C GLU A 55 8.45 1.90 -11.88
N ASP A 56 8.95 2.99 -12.47
CA ASP A 56 8.14 4.14 -12.92
C ASP A 56 7.02 3.72 -13.87
N ILE A 57 7.31 2.80 -14.78
CA ILE A 57 6.34 2.26 -15.72
C ILE A 57 5.18 1.55 -15.02
N GLU A 58 5.44 0.81 -13.96
CA GLU A 58 4.41 0.14 -13.18
C GLU A 58 3.54 1.14 -12.42
N LEU A 59 4.16 2.20 -11.88
CA LEU A 59 3.44 3.28 -11.19
C LEU A 59 2.51 4.03 -12.14
N GLU A 60 2.92 4.23 -13.41
CA GLU A 60 2.06 4.80 -14.45
C GLU A 60 0.84 3.90 -14.75
N TYR A 61 1.05 2.60 -14.87
CA TYR A 61 -0.02 1.64 -15.17
C TYR A 61 -0.97 1.41 -14.00
N PHE A 62 -0.46 1.40 -12.77
CA PHE A 62 -1.20 0.99 -11.56
C PHE A 62 -1.35 2.12 -10.54
N SER A 63 -1.70 3.31 -11.00
CA SER A 63 -2.04 4.46 -10.17
C SER A 63 -3.55 4.63 -9.99
N GLY A 64 -3.93 5.44 -8.97
CA GLY A 64 -5.31 5.85 -8.72
C GLY A 64 -6.06 5.00 -7.70
N LYS A 65 -7.34 5.32 -7.49
CA LYS A 65 -8.17 4.87 -6.36
C LYS A 65 -8.41 3.35 -6.23
N ARG A 66 -8.03 2.56 -7.23
CA ARG A 66 -8.27 1.12 -7.26
C ARG A 66 -7.00 0.30 -7.06
N TYR A 67 -5.90 0.98 -6.84
CA TYR A 67 -4.61 0.38 -6.60
C TYR A 67 -4.01 0.92 -5.31
N LEU A 68 -3.40 0.04 -4.54
CA LEU A 68 -2.69 0.37 -3.32
C LEU A 68 -1.33 -0.35 -3.36
N TRP A 69 -0.26 0.39 -3.13
CA TRP A 69 1.08 -0.14 -3.17
C TRP A 69 1.59 -0.52 -1.79
N VAL A 70 2.14 -1.71 -1.68
CA VAL A 70 2.92 -2.17 -0.52
C VAL A 70 4.37 -2.26 -0.95
N VAL A 71 5.15 -1.29 -0.52
CA VAL A 71 6.56 -1.09 -0.83
C VAL A 71 7.35 -0.87 0.47
N PRO A 72 8.69 -0.96 0.45
CA PRO A 72 9.51 -0.45 1.56
C PRO A 72 9.28 1.05 1.79
N ASP A 73 9.36 1.49 3.04
CA ASP A 73 9.09 2.89 3.40
C ASP A 73 10.03 3.90 2.72
N SER A 74 11.18 3.46 2.18
CA SER A 74 12.07 4.28 1.36
C SER A 74 11.45 4.78 0.06
N TYR A 75 10.37 4.12 -0.45
CA TYR A 75 9.69 4.48 -1.69
C TYR A 75 8.38 5.24 -1.47
N LEU A 76 8.04 5.62 -0.23
CA LEU A 76 6.76 6.29 0.06
C LEU A 76 6.61 7.62 -0.69
N GLU A 77 7.69 8.39 -0.86
CA GLU A 77 7.68 9.64 -1.62
C GLU A 77 7.34 9.37 -3.09
N THR A 78 8.00 8.39 -3.70
CA THR A 78 7.72 7.96 -5.08
C THR A 78 6.25 7.53 -5.26
N ILE A 79 5.68 6.81 -4.30
CA ILE A 79 4.26 6.43 -4.33
C ILE A 79 3.37 7.68 -4.22
N LEU A 80 3.72 8.64 -3.37
CA LEU A 80 2.93 9.86 -3.15
C LEU A 80 2.96 10.83 -4.34
N GLU A 81 3.92 10.71 -5.26
CA GLU A 81 3.92 11.44 -6.52
C GLU A 81 2.77 11.00 -7.46
N VAL A 82 2.33 9.75 -7.36
CA VAL A 82 1.31 9.18 -8.26
C VAL A 82 -0.04 8.92 -7.61
N GLN A 83 -0.11 8.85 -6.28
CA GLN A 83 -1.36 8.61 -5.55
C GLN A 83 -1.35 9.24 -4.16
N ARG A 84 -2.53 9.30 -3.50
CA ARG A 84 -2.74 9.93 -2.19
C ARG A 84 -3.05 8.93 -1.07
N ASP A 85 -3.05 7.66 -1.37
CA ASP A 85 -3.32 6.57 -0.43
C ASP A 85 -2.03 5.76 -0.26
N ILE A 86 -1.57 5.55 0.97
CA ILE A 86 -0.29 4.87 1.24
C ILE A 86 -0.44 3.70 2.20
N VAL A 87 0.48 2.74 2.08
CA VAL A 87 0.74 1.75 3.12
C VAL A 87 2.09 2.06 3.74
N ILE A 88 2.13 2.23 5.04
CA ILE A 88 3.33 2.57 5.80
C ILE A 88 3.54 1.53 6.91
N THR A 89 4.79 1.21 7.23
CA THR A 89 5.06 0.35 8.39
C THR A 89 4.89 1.11 9.70
N LYS A 90 4.73 0.42 10.81
CA LYS A 90 4.67 1.07 12.13
C LYS A 90 5.95 1.87 12.44
N GLU A 91 7.10 1.41 11.95
CA GLU A 91 8.38 2.11 12.07
C GLU A 91 8.42 3.39 11.23
N GLY A 92 7.82 3.33 10.03
CA GLY A 92 7.74 4.46 9.10
C GLY A 92 6.82 5.59 9.55
N VAL A 93 5.91 5.34 10.51
CA VAL A 93 4.99 6.36 11.03
C VAL A 93 5.72 7.61 11.55
N SER A 94 6.95 7.45 12.03
CA SER A 94 7.79 8.59 12.46
C SER A 94 8.09 9.60 11.35
N ARG A 95 8.03 9.20 10.07
CA ARG A 95 8.24 10.07 8.90
C ARG A 95 6.97 10.79 8.42
N LEU A 96 5.83 10.49 9.05
CA LEU A 96 4.53 10.95 8.54
C LEU A 96 4.40 12.47 8.51
N SER A 97 4.95 13.16 9.53
CA SER A 97 4.97 14.63 9.57
C SER A 97 5.68 15.21 8.34
N ASP A 98 6.87 14.71 8.03
CA ASP A 98 7.69 15.21 6.93
C ASP A 98 7.03 14.93 5.57
N LEU A 99 6.41 13.74 5.43
CA LEU A 99 5.65 13.39 4.22
C LEU A 99 4.44 14.30 4.02
N MET A 100 3.71 14.62 5.07
CA MET A 100 2.52 15.51 5.00
C MET A 100 2.87 16.97 4.77
N ASP A 101 4.08 17.41 5.09
CA ASP A 101 4.55 18.75 4.75
C ASP A 101 4.72 18.93 3.23
N THR A 102 4.95 17.84 2.51
CA THR A 102 5.22 17.88 1.06
C THR A 102 4.07 17.32 0.22
N TYR A 103 3.37 16.29 0.72
CA TYR A 103 2.36 15.54 -0.03
C TYR A 103 0.99 15.56 0.66
N GLU A 104 -0.08 15.58 -0.15
CA GLU A 104 -1.42 15.37 0.36
C GLU A 104 -1.71 13.87 0.50
N ILE A 105 -1.84 13.39 1.73
CA ILE A 105 -2.19 12.00 2.04
C ILE A 105 -3.67 11.96 2.44
N ARG A 106 -4.46 11.14 1.75
CA ARG A 106 -5.91 11.02 2.01
C ARG A 106 -6.24 9.85 2.92
N ASN A 107 -5.73 8.67 2.59
CA ASN A 107 -5.90 7.47 3.40
C ASN A 107 -4.56 6.84 3.72
N ILE A 108 -4.46 6.31 4.92
CA ILE A 108 -3.27 5.61 5.38
C ILE A 108 -3.63 4.19 5.82
N CYS A 109 -2.82 3.22 5.42
CA CYS A 109 -2.88 1.86 5.92
C CYS A 109 -1.60 1.57 6.71
N VAL A 110 -1.71 1.32 8.02
CA VAL A 110 -0.55 1.00 8.86
C VAL A 110 -0.34 -0.51 8.86
N ARG A 111 0.82 -0.94 8.37
CA ARG A 111 1.20 -2.35 8.33
C ARG A 111 1.85 -2.75 9.66
N ASP A 112 1.40 -3.91 10.18
CA ASP A 112 1.87 -4.48 11.44
C ASP A 112 1.76 -3.50 12.62
N ALA A 113 0.65 -2.75 12.63
CA ALA A 113 0.39 -1.69 13.61
C ALA A 113 0.43 -2.18 15.06
N ASP A 114 0.84 -1.30 15.94
CA ASP A 114 0.69 -1.43 17.37
C ASP A 114 -0.07 -0.21 17.96
N PRO A 115 -0.47 -0.23 19.22
CA PRO A 115 -1.21 0.88 19.83
C PRO A 115 -0.48 2.23 19.77
N GLU A 116 0.85 2.23 19.82
CA GLU A 116 1.67 3.44 19.77
C GLU A 116 1.65 4.07 18.38
N SER A 117 1.92 3.29 17.35
CA SER A 117 1.88 3.74 15.96
C SER A 117 0.49 4.24 15.55
N LEU A 118 -0.58 3.55 15.98
CA LEU A 118 -1.95 4.01 15.72
C LEU A 118 -2.30 5.30 16.45
N SER A 119 -1.88 5.45 17.70
CA SER A 119 -2.09 6.69 18.46
C SER A 119 -1.36 7.86 17.79
N ALA A 120 -0.17 7.63 17.24
CA ALA A 120 0.56 8.64 16.48
C ALA A 120 -0.17 9.04 15.21
N VAL A 121 -0.68 8.08 14.42
CA VAL A 121 -1.43 8.34 13.19
C VAL A 121 -2.75 9.07 13.44
N LEU A 122 -3.44 8.77 14.54
CA LEU A 122 -4.68 9.44 14.93
C LEU A 122 -4.51 10.95 15.24
N ASN A 123 -3.28 11.44 15.43
CA ASN A 123 -3.03 12.88 15.54
C ASN A 123 -3.10 13.61 14.19
N TYR A 124 -3.03 12.88 13.08
CA TYR A 124 -2.97 13.44 11.72
C TYR A 124 -4.21 13.10 10.89
N PHE A 125 -4.87 11.97 11.16
CA PHE A 125 -5.98 11.46 10.35
C PHE A 125 -7.22 11.18 11.18
N ASP A 126 -8.38 11.40 10.57
CA ASP A 126 -9.64 10.91 11.12
C ASP A 126 -9.70 9.37 11.05
N PRO A 127 -10.33 8.70 12.03
CA PRO A 127 -10.39 7.23 12.08
C PRO A 127 -10.93 6.57 10.80
N GLU A 128 -11.81 7.24 10.06
CA GLU A 128 -12.39 6.73 8.80
C GLU A 128 -11.36 6.65 7.66
N ASN A 129 -10.25 7.40 7.75
CA ASN A 129 -9.17 7.42 6.78
C ASN A 129 -7.99 6.51 7.17
N ILE A 130 -8.10 5.81 8.31
CA ILE A 130 -7.06 4.91 8.82
C ILE A 130 -7.48 3.47 8.61
N ASN A 131 -6.62 2.70 7.97
CA ASN A 131 -6.74 1.27 7.81
C ASN A 131 -5.56 0.56 8.47
N ILE A 132 -5.72 -0.70 8.76
CA ILE A 132 -4.68 -1.54 9.36
C ILE A 132 -4.56 -2.80 8.51
N CYS A 133 -3.33 -3.19 8.23
CA CYS A 133 -3.02 -4.43 7.56
C CYS A 133 -1.82 -5.14 8.24
N GLY A 134 -1.49 -6.33 7.77
CA GLY A 134 -0.36 -7.11 8.28
C GLY A 134 -0.78 -8.44 8.90
N THR A 135 0.15 -9.06 9.61
CA THR A 135 -0.01 -10.40 10.16
C THR A 135 -0.15 -10.35 11.68
N ALA A 136 -1.33 -10.66 12.17
CA ALA A 136 -1.54 -10.81 13.61
C ALA A 136 -0.73 -12.01 14.16
N PRO A 137 -0.17 -11.92 15.38
CA PRO A 137 0.51 -13.05 16.04
C PRO A 137 -0.37 -14.29 16.10
N GLU A 138 0.18 -15.46 15.75
CA GLU A 138 -0.61 -16.70 15.66
C GLU A 138 -1.35 -17.07 16.95
N LYS A 139 -0.76 -16.79 18.09
CA LYS A 139 -1.29 -17.21 19.40
C LYS A 139 -2.38 -16.29 19.97
N ASP A 140 -2.59 -15.10 19.40
CA ASP A 140 -3.46 -14.10 20.05
C ASP A 140 -4.12 -13.13 19.05
N ARG A 141 -4.56 -13.64 17.90
CA ARG A 141 -5.15 -12.84 16.82
C ARG A 141 -6.33 -11.99 17.26
N VAL A 142 -7.22 -12.56 18.06
CA VAL A 142 -8.43 -11.86 18.49
C VAL A 142 -8.08 -10.70 19.43
N SER A 143 -7.23 -10.92 20.42
CA SER A 143 -6.79 -9.87 21.34
C SER A 143 -5.96 -8.80 20.63
N TYR A 144 -5.13 -9.18 19.66
CA TYR A 144 -4.39 -8.23 18.85
C TYR A 144 -5.32 -7.22 18.16
N TRP A 145 -6.28 -7.69 17.36
CA TRP A 145 -7.23 -6.82 16.67
C TRP A 145 -8.15 -6.06 17.61
N ALA A 146 -8.59 -6.70 18.70
CA ALA A 146 -9.42 -6.05 19.71
C ALA A 146 -8.69 -4.92 20.46
N ASN A 147 -7.38 -5.05 20.68
CA ASN A 147 -6.58 -4.00 21.30
C ASN A 147 -6.41 -2.82 20.34
N LEU A 148 -6.10 -3.08 19.07
CA LEU A 148 -5.95 -2.02 18.06
C LEU A 148 -7.26 -1.25 17.85
N SER A 149 -8.41 -1.91 17.88
CA SER A 149 -9.72 -1.26 17.71
C SER A 149 -10.13 -0.33 18.86
N ARG A 150 -9.41 -0.38 20.01
CA ARG A 150 -9.66 0.46 21.19
C ARG A 150 -8.71 1.65 21.32
N VAL A 151 -7.75 1.76 20.42
CA VAL A 151 -6.81 2.89 20.43
C VAL A 151 -7.58 4.19 20.20
N SER A 152 -7.34 5.17 21.05
CA SER A 152 -7.90 6.51 20.96
C SER A 152 -6.78 7.55 21.03
N VAL A 153 -7.05 8.74 20.55
CA VAL A 153 -6.13 9.87 20.69
C VAL A 153 -5.92 10.13 22.18
N ASN A 154 -4.69 10.05 22.66
CA ASN A 154 -4.34 10.62 23.94
C ASN A 154 -4.40 12.14 23.80
N LYS A 155 -5.54 12.74 24.15
CA LYS A 155 -5.59 14.20 24.34
C LYS A 155 -4.66 14.51 25.50
N THR A 156 -3.47 15.00 25.17
CA THR A 156 -2.62 15.68 26.14
C THR A 156 -3.31 17.02 26.39
N ASP A 157 -3.90 17.17 27.59
CA ASP A 157 -4.42 18.44 28.09
C ASP A 157 -3.31 19.48 28.22
#